data_d700f0f71bc5df5a87250521e7f95eab
#
_entry.id   d700f0f71bc5df5a87250521e7f95eab
#
_cell.length_a   1.000
_cell.length_b   1.000
_cell.length_c   1.000
_cell.angle_alpha   90.00
_cell.angle_beta   90.00
_cell.angle_gamma   90.00
#
_symmetry.space_group_name_H-M   'P 1'
#
loop_
_entity.id
_entity.type
_entity.pdbx_description
1 polymer ?
#
loop_
_entity_poly.entity_id
_entity_poly.type
_entity_poly.pdbx_seq_one_letter_code
_entity_poly.pdbx_strand_id
1 'polypeptide(L)'
;MGSGRFFPQGKQASYGQQEDQEVEPGCVGSQAWDLEGFFLKGSKLQAVGGFDFKNGIANYPTYTTGDIFIDTDGSTTSSITQTSNGQIEVNNNFGYEYVIDLSFDDYSYEVLELNSNSTAVTVSYYQNQSSNPWKYVSGGAEMTRGTFAYYADLSDDDVDGLQGDFHYAITGFDLNFISGIAFTSHLTIGCGNDNLMGSGTAPVPEPATIILMGTGLLGIAGFGRKKLKKFYMANG
;
A
#
# COMPACT_ATOMS: atom_id res chain seq x y z
N MET A 1 -4.72 -18.52 15.41
CA MET A 1 -4.43 -17.30 14.63
C MET A 1 -4.16 -17.80 13.23
N GLY A 2 -5.01 -17.44 12.25
CA GLY A 2 -4.85 -17.94 10.89
C GLY A 2 -3.65 -17.27 10.24
N SER A 3 -2.71 -18.06 9.74
CA SER A 3 -1.65 -17.62 8.84
C SER A 3 -2.30 -17.05 7.56
N GLY A 4 -2.60 -15.78 7.56
CA GLY A 4 -3.00 -15.10 6.34
C GLY A 4 -1.75 -14.86 5.52
N ARG A 5 -1.53 -15.63 4.46
CA ARG A 5 -0.53 -15.29 3.46
C ARG A 5 -0.82 -13.89 2.94
N PHE A 6 0.23 -13.10 2.77
CA PHE A 6 0.13 -11.71 2.28
C PHE A 6 -0.42 -11.62 0.85
N PHE A 7 -0.45 -12.75 0.12
CA PHE A 7 -0.90 -12.81 -1.27
C PHE A 7 -2.10 -13.75 -1.44
N PRO A 8 -3.07 -13.42 -2.30
CA PRO A 8 -4.06 -14.37 -2.70
C PRO A 8 -3.39 -15.55 -3.40
N GLN A 9 -3.72 -16.77 -2.97
CA GLN A 9 -3.33 -18.00 -3.63
C GLN A 9 -3.69 -17.97 -5.11
N GLY A 10 -2.72 -18.11 -5.99
CA GLY A 10 -2.90 -18.25 -7.42
C GLY A 10 -2.46 -17.02 -8.21
N LYS A 11 -1.31 -17.16 -8.78
CA LYS A 11 -0.71 -16.45 -9.92
C LYS A 11 -1.46 -15.21 -10.37
N GLN A 12 -0.86 -14.14 -10.10
CA GLN A 12 -1.13 -12.74 -10.37
C GLN A 12 -1.51 -12.01 -9.09
N ALA A 13 -0.50 -11.45 -8.44
CA ALA A 13 -0.67 -10.15 -7.85
C ALA A 13 -1.24 -9.28 -8.97
N SER A 14 -2.52 -9.00 -8.93
CA SER A 14 -3.19 -8.21 -9.97
C SER A 14 -2.67 -6.78 -9.99
N TYR A 15 -1.87 -6.39 -9.02
CA TYR A 15 -1.36 -5.06 -8.80
C TYR A 15 -0.13 -5.16 -7.92
N GLY A 16 1.00 -5.00 -8.50
CA GLY A 16 2.27 -4.90 -7.87
C GLY A 16 3.31 -5.13 -8.94
N GLN A 17 4.19 -4.21 -9.15
CA GLN A 17 5.48 -4.56 -9.67
C GLN A 17 6.20 -5.21 -8.51
N GLN A 18 6.58 -6.44 -8.68
CA GLN A 18 7.55 -7.12 -7.85
C GLN A 18 8.91 -6.68 -8.37
N GLU A 19 9.68 -6.08 -7.48
CA GLU A 19 11.07 -5.68 -7.73
C GLU A 19 11.98 -6.52 -6.84
N ASP A 20 11.62 -7.79 -6.68
CA ASP A 20 12.27 -8.78 -5.84
C ASP A 20 13.76 -8.95 -6.22
N GLN A 21 14.66 -8.86 -5.24
CA GLN A 21 16.11 -8.97 -5.38
C GLN A 21 16.79 -7.84 -6.18
N GLU A 22 16.17 -6.67 -6.28
CA GLU A 22 16.78 -5.52 -6.90
C GLU A 22 16.89 -4.31 -5.96
N VAL A 23 17.72 -3.36 -6.34
CA VAL A 23 17.83 -2.01 -5.75
C VAL A 23 18.17 -1.04 -6.86
N GLU A 24 18.04 0.26 -6.61
CA GLU A 24 18.40 1.29 -7.58
C GLU A 24 19.82 1.12 -8.13
N PRO A 25 20.04 1.38 -9.43
CA PRO A 25 21.33 1.18 -10.09
C PRO A 25 22.49 1.91 -9.38
N GLY A 26 23.50 1.13 -8.96
CA GLY A 26 24.68 1.65 -8.27
C GLY A 26 24.52 1.79 -6.75
N CYS A 27 23.41 1.34 -6.21
CA CYS A 27 23.13 1.29 -4.78
C CYS A 27 23.60 -0.01 -4.12
N VAL A 28 23.45 -0.13 -2.81
CA VAL A 28 23.87 -1.32 -2.05
C VAL A 28 22.82 -2.39 -2.20
N GLY A 29 23.17 -3.48 -2.89
CA GLY A 29 22.32 -4.66 -3.05
C GLY A 29 22.48 -5.62 -1.88
N SER A 30 21.41 -5.88 -1.15
CA SER A 30 21.22 -7.04 -0.27
C SER A 30 19.78 -7.04 0.23
N GLN A 31 19.29 -8.17 0.70
CA GLN A 31 17.95 -8.34 1.22
C GLN A 31 17.50 -7.22 2.20
N ALA A 32 18.41 -6.78 3.09
CA ALA A 32 18.08 -5.73 4.05
C ALA A 32 17.83 -4.33 3.45
N TRP A 33 18.13 -4.13 2.17
CA TRP A 33 17.94 -2.88 1.44
C TRP A 33 16.86 -2.97 0.37
N ASP A 34 16.21 -4.11 0.22
CA ASP A 34 15.29 -4.47 -0.84
C ASP A 34 13.84 -4.18 -0.45
N LEU A 35 13.14 -3.39 -1.26
CA LEU A 35 11.70 -3.16 -1.21
C LEU A 35 11.04 -4.00 -2.30
N GLU A 36 10.42 -5.10 -1.95
CA GLU A 36 10.11 -6.19 -2.89
C GLU A 36 8.76 -6.06 -3.61
N GLY A 37 7.79 -5.39 -3.04
CA GLY A 37 6.51 -5.27 -3.73
C GLY A 37 5.36 -4.60 -2.99
N PHE A 38 4.44 -4.03 -3.79
CA PHE A 38 3.12 -3.62 -3.36
C PHE A 38 2.06 -4.64 -3.74
N PHE A 39 1.12 -4.90 -2.84
CA PHE A 39 0.04 -5.87 -3.05
C PHE A 39 -1.28 -5.33 -2.59
N LEU A 40 -2.38 -5.75 -3.26
CA LEU A 40 -3.74 -5.44 -2.86
C LEU A 40 -4.47 -6.68 -2.34
N LYS A 41 -5.08 -6.55 -1.15
CA LYS A 41 -6.02 -7.53 -0.61
C LYS A 41 -7.37 -6.85 -0.34
N GLY A 42 -8.32 -7.03 -1.24
CA GLY A 42 -9.52 -6.18 -1.26
C GLY A 42 -9.12 -4.72 -1.47
N SER A 43 -9.63 -3.79 -0.66
CA SER A 43 -9.24 -2.38 -0.70
C SER A 43 -7.95 -2.07 0.08
N LYS A 44 -7.29 -3.06 0.66
CA LYS A 44 -6.13 -2.85 1.53
C LYS A 44 -4.82 -2.98 0.75
N LEU A 45 -4.06 -1.89 0.67
CA LEU A 45 -2.69 -1.89 0.17
C LEU A 45 -1.76 -2.47 1.23
N GLN A 46 -0.72 -3.16 0.76
CA GLN A 46 0.33 -3.79 1.56
C GLN A 46 1.66 -3.53 0.87
N ALA A 47 2.73 -3.35 1.64
CA ALA A 47 4.09 -3.37 1.13
C ALA A 47 4.90 -4.47 1.82
N VAL A 48 5.76 -5.13 1.05
CA VAL A 48 6.67 -6.18 1.53
C VAL A 48 8.08 -5.82 1.08
N GLY A 49 9.06 -6.17 1.88
CA GLY A 49 10.47 -5.99 1.59
C GLY A 49 11.35 -6.76 2.55
N GLY A 50 12.60 -6.99 2.19
CA GLY A 50 13.64 -7.39 3.11
C GLY A 50 14.09 -6.26 4.03
N PHE A 51 13.75 -5.02 3.67
CA PHE A 51 13.97 -3.83 4.48
C PHE A 51 13.02 -3.78 5.69
N ASP A 52 13.59 -3.58 6.89
CA ASP A 52 12.78 -3.41 8.11
C ASP A 52 12.10 -2.03 8.13
N PHE A 53 10.83 -1.98 7.78
CA PHE A 53 10.05 -0.74 7.69
C PHE A 53 10.01 0.05 9.00
N LYS A 54 10.10 -0.62 10.14
CA LYS A 54 10.01 0.00 11.46
C LYS A 54 11.36 0.47 11.99
N ASN A 55 12.37 -0.38 11.93
CA ASN A 55 13.65 -0.14 12.60
C ASN A 55 14.73 0.34 11.63
N GLY A 56 14.47 0.26 10.33
CA GLY A 56 15.46 0.62 9.31
C GLY A 56 16.63 -0.36 9.26
N ILE A 57 17.75 0.11 8.76
CA ILE A 57 18.96 -0.70 8.59
C ILE A 57 19.78 -0.70 9.88
N ALA A 58 20.15 -1.86 10.38
CA ALA A 58 21.11 -2.01 11.46
C ALA A 58 22.40 -1.24 11.15
N ASN A 59 22.89 -0.42 12.07
CA ASN A 59 24.02 0.51 11.95
C ASN A 59 23.77 1.78 11.11
N TYR A 60 22.59 1.94 10.51
CA TYR A 60 22.19 3.15 9.79
C TYR A 60 20.78 3.60 10.25
N PRO A 61 20.59 3.96 11.54
CA PRO A 61 19.28 4.21 12.14
C PRO A 61 18.54 5.42 11.55
N THR A 62 19.22 6.25 10.76
CA THR A 62 18.63 7.39 10.05
C THR A 62 17.94 6.99 8.74
N TYR A 63 18.14 5.78 8.26
CA TYR A 63 17.55 5.29 7.03
C TYR A 63 16.31 4.47 7.37
N THR A 64 15.23 5.17 7.64
CA THR A 64 13.90 4.59 7.91
C THR A 64 13.06 4.56 6.64
N THR A 65 11.94 3.86 6.70
CA THR A 65 10.95 3.90 5.63
C THR A 65 10.40 5.31 5.41
N GLY A 66 10.06 5.61 4.18
CA GLY A 66 9.27 6.78 3.82
C GLY A 66 7.78 6.58 4.07
N ASP A 67 6.99 7.55 3.61
CA ASP A 67 5.55 7.45 3.52
C ASP A 67 5.14 6.93 2.14
N ILE A 68 3.89 6.44 2.01
CA ILE A 68 3.41 5.94 0.73
C ILE A 68 2.73 7.09 -0.01
N PHE A 69 3.33 7.54 -1.11
CA PHE A 69 2.75 8.54 -1.99
C PHE A 69 1.91 7.87 -3.09
N ILE A 70 0.81 8.51 -3.47
CA ILE A 70 -0.13 7.97 -4.46
C ILE A 70 -0.41 9.02 -5.52
N ASP A 71 -0.19 8.60 -6.77
CA ASP A 71 -0.50 9.33 -8.00
C ASP A 71 -1.75 8.73 -8.62
N THR A 72 -2.71 9.58 -9.00
CA THR A 72 -3.99 9.17 -9.60
C THR A 72 -4.23 9.77 -10.99
N ASP A 73 -3.36 10.65 -11.46
CA ASP A 73 -3.50 11.30 -12.76
C ASP A 73 -2.34 11.03 -13.75
N GLY A 74 -1.28 10.36 -13.28
CA GLY A 74 -0.11 10.01 -14.08
C GLY A 74 0.86 11.16 -14.28
N SER A 75 0.86 12.17 -13.40
CA SER A 75 1.66 13.38 -13.53
C SER A 75 2.97 13.39 -12.77
N THR A 76 3.38 12.23 -12.21
CA THR A 76 4.59 12.15 -11.39
C THR A 76 5.85 12.61 -12.12
N THR A 77 6.70 13.29 -11.39
CA THR A 77 7.99 13.78 -11.87
C THR A 77 9.03 13.75 -10.77
N SER A 78 10.26 13.40 -11.10
CA SER A 78 11.42 13.51 -10.22
C SER A 78 12.11 14.88 -10.32
N SER A 79 11.41 15.94 -10.66
CA SER A 79 11.94 17.23 -11.16
C SER A 79 12.71 18.07 -10.14
N ILE A 80 12.95 17.60 -8.93
CA ILE A 80 13.76 18.34 -7.95
C ILE A 80 15.24 18.02 -8.15
N THR A 81 16.01 19.03 -8.52
CA THR A 81 17.45 18.90 -8.62
C THR A 81 18.08 19.10 -7.26
N GLN A 82 18.44 18.03 -6.59
CA GLN A 82 19.26 18.02 -5.41
C GLN A 82 20.75 18.03 -5.83
N THR A 83 21.53 18.91 -5.26
CA THR A 83 22.94 19.12 -5.68
C THR A 83 23.97 18.64 -4.65
N SER A 84 23.51 18.24 -3.46
CA SER A 84 24.38 17.75 -2.38
C SER A 84 23.64 16.75 -1.51
N ASN A 85 24.36 15.89 -0.81
CA ASN A 85 23.81 14.99 0.18
C ASN A 85 23.17 15.76 1.34
N GLY A 86 22.12 15.18 1.90
CA GLY A 86 21.30 15.71 2.99
C GLY A 86 19.85 15.78 2.59
N GLN A 87 18.98 15.52 3.53
CA GLN A 87 17.54 15.63 3.35
C GLN A 87 17.14 17.11 3.36
N ILE A 88 16.33 17.52 2.42
CA ILE A 88 15.79 18.88 2.33
C ILE A 88 14.28 18.83 2.23
N GLU A 89 13.61 19.74 2.95
CA GLU A 89 12.18 19.94 2.80
C GLU A 89 11.89 20.79 1.57
N VAL A 90 10.95 20.33 0.76
CA VAL A 90 10.57 20.97 -0.50
C VAL A 90 9.06 20.97 -0.67
N ASN A 91 8.54 21.87 -1.49
CA ASN A 91 7.14 21.83 -1.86
C ASN A 91 6.83 20.56 -2.66
N ASN A 92 5.60 20.05 -2.53
CA ASN A 92 5.13 18.89 -3.29
C ASN A 92 4.97 19.24 -4.78
N ASN A 93 6.07 19.20 -5.49
CA ASN A 93 6.13 19.36 -6.96
C ASN A 93 6.37 18.01 -7.65
N PHE A 94 6.16 16.89 -6.96
CA PHE A 94 6.41 15.54 -7.47
C PHE A 94 5.24 14.97 -8.27
N GLY A 95 4.06 15.61 -8.20
CA GLY A 95 2.87 15.18 -8.94
C GLY A 95 2.05 14.08 -8.22
N TYR A 96 2.26 13.86 -6.94
CA TYR A 96 1.40 12.97 -6.15
C TYR A 96 0.22 13.74 -5.58
N GLU A 97 -1.00 13.18 -5.70
CA GLU A 97 -2.22 13.76 -5.16
C GLU A 97 -2.47 13.38 -3.71
N TYR A 98 -1.97 12.22 -3.27
CA TYR A 98 -2.20 11.76 -1.91
C TYR A 98 -0.92 11.22 -1.28
N VAL A 99 -0.90 11.25 0.06
CA VAL A 99 0.07 10.55 0.87
C VAL A 99 -0.62 9.76 1.97
N ILE A 100 -0.10 8.59 2.26
CA ILE A 100 -0.39 7.81 3.46
C ILE A 100 0.80 8.05 4.39
N ASP A 101 0.63 8.96 5.35
CA ASP A 101 1.61 9.32 6.37
C ASP A 101 1.61 8.26 7.48
N LEU A 102 2.77 7.65 7.76
CA LEU A 102 2.93 6.48 8.61
C LEU A 102 3.47 6.83 9.99
N SER A 103 2.76 6.41 11.03
CA SER A 103 3.23 6.45 12.41
C SER A 103 3.50 5.04 12.95
N PHE A 104 4.77 4.70 13.17
CA PHE A 104 5.16 3.42 13.79
C PHE A 104 5.09 3.44 15.32
N ASP A 105 4.84 4.58 15.94
CA ASP A 105 4.70 4.71 17.40
C ASP A 105 3.43 4.02 17.90
N ASP A 106 2.34 4.17 17.15
CA ASP A 106 1.02 3.62 17.49
C ASP A 106 0.42 2.77 16.36
N TYR A 107 1.17 2.54 15.28
CA TYR A 107 0.75 1.82 14.08
C TYR A 107 -0.50 2.44 13.43
N SER A 108 -0.57 3.76 13.41
CA SER A 108 -1.61 4.52 12.74
C SER A 108 -1.10 5.12 11.42
N TYR A 109 -2.04 5.52 10.58
CA TYR A 109 -1.76 6.31 9.38
C TYR A 109 -2.84 7.37 9.18
N GLU A 110 -2.46 8.46 8.54
CA GLU A 110 -3.36 9.46 8.00
C GLU A 110 -3.23 9.51 6.48
N VAL A 111 -4.35 9.67 5.78
CA VAL A 111 -4.36 9.94 4.35
C VAL A 111 -4.64 11.41 4.14
N LEU A 112 -3.74 12.08 3.43
CA LEU A 112 -3.89 13.49 3.11
C LEU A 112 -3.96 13.68 1.59
N GLU A 113 -4.91 14.50 1.14
CA GLU A 113 -4.91 15.05 -0.22
C GLU A 113 -3.90 16.21 -0.28
N LEU A 114 -2.89 16.06 -1.12
CA LEU A 114 -1.78 17.00 -1.25
C LEU A 114 -2.17 18.18 -2.17
N ASN A 115 -1.51 19.30 -1.94
CA ASN A 115 -1.68 20.50 -2.77
C ASN A 115 -0.33 21.23 -2.92
N SER A 116 -0.32 22.37 -3.60
CA SER A 116 0.90 23.16 -3.84
C SER A 116 1.57 23.74 -2.58
N ASN A 117 0.87 23.72 -1.43
CA ASN A 117 1.43 24.15 -0.15
C ASN A 117 1.88 22.95 0.71
N SER A 118 1.63 21.75 0.25
CA SER A 118 2.13 20.55 0.93
C SER A 118 3.63 20.45 0.76
N THR A 119 4.32 19.95 1.79
CA THR A 119 5.77 19.78 1.78
C THR A 119 6.17 18.34 2.06
N ALA A 120 7.28 17.92 1.47
CA ALA A 120 7.87 16.62 1.65
C ALA A 120 9.39 16.73 1.78
N VAL A 121 10.01 15.72 2.37
CA VAL A 121 11.48 15.61 2.49
C VAL A 121 12.02 14.73 1.39
N THR A 122 13.16 15.12 0.83
CA THR A 122 13.90 14.34 -0.17
C THR A 122 14.71 13.22 0.48
N VAL A 123 15.16 12.26 -0.34
CA VAL A 123 16.14 11.26 0.07
C VAL A 123 17.49 11.91 0.41
N SER A 124 18.32 11.23 1.23
CA SER A 124 19.58 11.79 1.73
C SER A 124 20.67 11.91 0.66
N TYR A 125 20.70 10.99 -0.31
CA TYR A 125 21.74 10.99 -1.34
C TYR A 125 21.24 11.64 -2.62
N TYR A 126 21.89 12.72 -3.06
CA TYR A 126 21.51 13.45 -4.26
C TYR A 126 21.64 12.59 -5.54
N GLN A 127 22.50 11.57 -5.53
CA GLN A 127 22.62 10.63 -6.64
C GLN A 127 21.34 9.79 -6.81
N ASN A 128 20.62 9.57 -5.72
CA ASN A 128 19.39 8.76 -5.67
C ASN A 128 18.13 9.64 -5.73
N GLN A 129 18.22 10.86 -6.21
CA GLN A 129 17.09 11.81 -6.24
C GLN A 129 15.91 11.35 -7.11
N SER A 130 16.09 10.35 -7.97
CA SER A 130 15.00 9.70 -8.71
C SER A 130 14.02 8.97 -7.79
N SER A 131 14.47 8.57 -6.59
CA SER A 131 13.65 7.94 -5.55
C SER A 131 12.86 8.93 -4.68
N ASN A 132 12.83 10.23 -5.02
CA ASN A 132 12.03 11.22 -4.30
C ASN A 132 10.53 11.09 -4.61
N PRO A 133 9.66 11.50 -3.67
CA PRO A 133 9.91 11.99 -2.30
C PRO A 133 10.07 10.86 -1.29
N TRP A 134 10.73 11.13 -0.15
CA TRP A 134 10.84 10.16 0.92
C TRP A 134 9.70 10.27 1.93
N LYS A 135 9.47 11.45 2.51
CA LYS A 135 8.54 11.57 3.64
C LYS A 135 7.72 12.86 3.56
N TYR A 136 6.44 12.78 3.90
CA TYR A 136 5.56 13.93 4.08
C TYR A 136 5.96 14.74 5.33
N VAL A 137 5.72 16.05 5.28
CA VAL A 137 5.99 16.95 6.41
C VAL A 137 4.75 17.71 6.81
N SER A 138 4.10 18.39 5.88
CA SER A 138 2.97 19.25 6.24
C SER A 138 2.08 19.63 5.04
N GLY A 139 0.91 20.21 5.33
CA GLY A 139 -0.01 20.78 4.37
C GLY A 139 -0.98 19.75 3.77
N GLY A 140 -1.88 20.19 2.91
CA GLY A 140 -2.93 19.33 2.36
C GLY A 140 -4.18 19.26 3.25
N ALA A 141 -5.06 18.32 2.93
CA ALA A 141 -6.31 18.09 3.64
C ALA A 141 -6.44 16.63 4.05
N GLU A 142 -6.73 16.39 5.33
CA GLU A 142 -6.99 15.04 5.82
C GLU A 142 -8.26 14.46 5.16
N MET A 143 -8.12 13.29 4.55
CA MET A 143 -9.21 12.52 3.92
C MET A 143 -9.74 11.44 4.83
N THR A 144 -8.86 10.66 5.42
CA THR A 144 -9.19 9.54 6.32
C THR A 144 -7.98 9.14 7.14
N ARG A 145 -8.20 8.34 8.16
CA ARG A 145 -7.16 7.75 8.99
C ARG A 145 -7.49 6.30 9.33
N GLY A 146 -6.48 5.54 9.73
CA GLY A 146 -6.67 4.15 10.11
C GLY A 146 -5.48 3.60 10.89
N THR A 147 -5.46 2.29 11.03
CA THR A 147 -4.34 1.57 11.63
C THR A 147 -3.81 0.53 10.65
N PHE A 148 -2.52 0.25 10.74
CA PHE A 148 -1.86 -0.78 9.95
C PHE A 148 -1.22 -1.82 10.85
N ALA A 149 -0.88 -2.96 10.29
CA ALA A 149 -0.12 -3.99 10.98
C ALA A 149 1.30 -4.05 10.40
N TYR A 150 2.28 -4.22 11.27
CA TYR A 150 3.67 -4.50 10.92
C TYR A 150 3.98 -5.94 11.26
N TYR A 151 4.68 -6.62 10.37
CA TYR A 151 5.13 -8.00 10.52
C TYR A 151 6.64 -8.05 10.29
N ALA A 152 7.32 -8.76 11.15
CA ALA A 152 8.76 -8.99 11.09
C ALA A 152 9.05 -10.49 10.97
N ASP A 153 10.27 -10.80 10.56
CA ASP A 153 10.79 -12.16 10.52
C ASP A 153 9.91 -13.14 9.69
N LEU A 154 9.32 -12.64 8.60
CA LEU A 154 8.59 -13.47 7.66
C LEU A 154 9.58 -14.29 6.82
N SER A 155 9.20 -15.53 6.53
CA SER A 155 9.95 -16.41 5.62
C SER A 155 9.42 -16.30 4.19
N ASP A 156 10.15 -16.81 3.21
CA ASP A 156 9.70 -16.93 1.80
C ASP A 156 8.33 -17.62 1.68
N ASP A 157 8.03 -18.59 2.57
CA ASP A 157 6.74 -19.30 2.60
C ASP A 157 5.58 -18.38 3.07
N ASP A 158 5.85 -17.31 3.80
CA ASP A 158 4.85 -16.35 4.27
C ASP A 158 4.53 -15.29 3.20
N VAL A 159 5.43 -15.10 2.25
CA VAL A 159 5.40 -14.05 1.22
C VAL A 159 5.42 -14.65 -0.20
N ASP A 160 4.49 -15.49 -0.51
CA ASP A 160 4.32 -16.35 -1.70
C ASP A 160 4.99 -15.82 -2.99
N GLY A 161 6.19 -16.31 -3.30
CA GLY A 161 6.93 -16.05 -4.52
C GLY A 161 8.04 -15.00 -4.44
N LEU A 162 8.18 -14.30 -3.32
CA LEU A 162 9.36 -13.47 -3.05
C LEU A 162 10.49 -14.32 -2.48
N GLN A 163 11.73 -13.92 -2.75
CA GLN A 163 12.93 -14.63 -2.34
C GLN A 163 13.81 -13.73 -1.46
N GLY A 164 14.56 -14.30 -0.53
CA GLY A 164 15.49 -13.50 0.25
C GLY A 164 15.73 -13.94 1.68
N ASP A 165 15.22 -15.09 2.11
CA ASP A 165 15.37 -15.71 3.42
C ASP A 165 14.60 -15.02 4.57
N PHE A 166 14.43 -13.69 4.53
CA PHE A 166 13.67 -12.96 5.54
C PHE A 166 12.98 -11.74 4.94
N HIS A 167 11.77 -11.44 5.43
CA HIS A 167 10.95 -10.33 4.95
C HIS A 167 10.25 -9.61 6.10
N TYR A 168 9.85 -8.38 5.80
CA TYR A 168 8.99 -7.55 6.63
C TYR A 168 7.78 -7.12 5.80
N ALA A 169 6.67 -6.82 6.47
CA ALA A 169 5.49 -6.31 5.79
C ALA A 169 4.76 -5.25 6.61
N ILE A 170 4.18 -4.29 5.91
CA ILE A 170 3.21 -3.34 6.43
C ILE A 170 1.90 -3.48 5.66
N THR A 171 0.77 -3.60 6.38
CA THR A 171 -0.50 -3.95 5.74
C THR A 171 -1.68 -3.23 6.36
N GLY A 172 -2.71 -2.96 5.57
CA GLY A 172 -3.97 -2.44 6.11
C GLY A 172 -4.36 -1.04 5.62
N PHE A 173 -3.61 -0.47 4.70
CA PHE A 173 -3.86 0.87 4.15
C PHE A 173 -5.08 0.86 3.24
N ASP A 174 -6.18 1.46 3.68
CA ASP A 174 -7.45 1.40 2.98
C ASP A 174 -7.53 2.41 1.83
N LEU A 175 -7.63 1.92 0.61
CA LEU A 175 -7.72 2.73 -0.61
C LEU A 175 -9.17 3.14 -0.99
N ASN A 176 -10.15 2.98 -0.10
CA ASN A 176 -11.53 3.37 -0.40
C ASN A 176 -11.68 4.87 -0.74
N PHE A 177 -10.74 5.74 -0.35
CA PHE A 177 -10.75 7.16 -0.69
C PHE A 177 -10.52 7.42 -2.19
N ILE A 178 -9.91 6.47 -2.92
CA ILE A 178 -9.73 6.51 -4.38
C ILE A 178 -10.46 5.36 -5.08
N SER A 179 -11.54 4.85 -4.49
CA SER A 179 -12.29 3.70 -5.00
C SER A 179 -12.62 3.81 -6.49
N GLY A 180 -12.25 2.79 -7.27
CA GLY A 180 -12.45 2.73 -8.72
C GLY A 180 -11.46 3.55 -9.55
N ILE A 181 -10.51 4.23 -8.93
CA ILE A 181 -9.52 5.06 -9.62
C ILE A 181 -8.25 4.24 -9.85
N ALA A 182 -7.64 4.39 -11.02
CA ALA A 182 -6.30 3.89 -11.31
C ALA A 182 -5.28 4.73 -10.53
N PHE A 183 -4.23 4.09 -10.00
CA PHE A 183 -3.23 4.77 -9.19
C PHE A 183 -1.84 4.15 -9.40
N THR A 184 -0.83 4.92 -9.05
CA THR A 184 0.53 4.45 -8.83
C THR A 184 0.93 4.79 -7.39
N SER A 185 1.42 3.82 -6.64
CA SER A 185 2.00 4.01 -5.31
C SER A 185 3.52 4.07 -5.40
N HIS A 186 4.12 4.84 -4.51
CA HIS A 186 5.55 5.05 -4.37
C HIS A 186 5.95 4.94 -2.91
N LEU A 187 7.03 4.24 -2.63
CA LEU A 187 7.66 4.13 -1.31
C LEU A 187 9.16 4.02 -1.49
N THR A 188 9.93 4.71 -0.67
CA THR A 188 11.39 4.64 -0.71
C THR A 188 12.02 4.62 0.68
N ILE A 189 13.29 4.23 0.74
CA ILE A 189 14.13 4.29 1.94
C ILE A 189 14.73 5.71 2.06
N GLY A 190 14.99 6.17 3.28
CA GLY A 190 15.47 7.53 3.54
C GLY A 190 16.76 7.95 2.84
N CYS A 191 17.60 7.02 2.41
CA CYS A 191 18.76 7.28 1.56
C CYS A 191 18.45 7.22 0.04
N GLY A 192 17.28 6.70 -0.35
CA GLY A 192 16.93 6.43 -1.75
C GLY A 192 17.65 5.23 -2.35
N ASN A 193 18.13 4.31 -1.51
CA ASN A 193 18.85 3.11 -1.97
C ASN A 193 17.94 2.20 -2.80
N ASP A 194 16.67 2.22 -2.46
CA ASP A 194 15.63 1.49 -3.16
C ASP A 194 14.34 2.30 -3.21
N ASN A 195 13.56 2.08 -4.26
CA ASN A 195 12.36 2.82 -4.60
C ASN A 195 11.32 1.87 -5.20
N LEU A 196 10.32 1.55 -4.44
CA LEU A 196 9.24 0.68 -4.85
C LEU A 196 8.12 1.46 -5.53
N MET A 197 7.80 1.11 -6.77
CA MET A 197 6.68 1.65 -7.52
C MET A 197 5.65 0.55 -7.82
N GLY A 198 4.37 0.83 -7.60
CA GLY A 198 3.31 -0.13 -7.89
C GLY A 198 2.06 0.53 -8.47
N SER A 199 1.57 0.04 -9.60
CA SER A 199 0.38 0.58 -10.26
C SER A 199 -0.83 -0.35 -10.15
N GLY A 200 -2.03 0.22 -10.02
CA GLY A 200 -3.24 -0.58 -9.89
C GLY A 200 -4.52 0.22 -10.09
N THR A 201 -5.64 -0.43 -9.81
CA THR A 201 -6.95 0.23 -9.68
C THR A 201 -7.53 -0.11 -8.31
N ALA A 202 -7.86 0.91 -7.53
CA ALA A 202 -8.47 0.71 -6.22
C ALA A 202 -9.83 0.02 -6.37
N PRO A 203 -10.09 -1.08 -5.65
CA PRO A 203 -11.34 -1.82 -5.79
C PRO A 203 -12.57 -0.97 -5.44
N VAL A 204 -13.63 -1.15 -6.19
CA VAL A 204 -14.94 -0.56 -5.82
C VAL A 204 -15.58 -1.43 -4.75
N PRO A 205 -15.98 -0.89 -3.58
CA PRO A 205 -16.71 -1.64 -2.59
C PRO A 205 -17.96 -2.27 -3.21
N GLU A 206 -18.19 -3.57 -2.97
CA GLU A 206 -19.37 -4.24 -3.50
C GLU A 206 -20.64 -3.54 -3.00
N PRO A 207 -21.57 -3.17 -3.89
CA PRO A 207 -22.80 -2.53 -3.46
C PRO A 207 -23.57 -3.45 -2.50
N ALA A 208 -24.01 -2.92 -1.37
CA ALA A 208 -24.88 -3.64 -0.42
C ALA A 208 -26.14 -4.22 -1.09
N THR A 209 -26.48 -3.75 -2.30
CA THR A 209 -27.53 -4.29 -3.16
C THR A 209 -27.36 -5.78 -3.49
N ILE A 210 -26.12 -6.28 -3.60
CA ILE A 210 -25.88 -7.72 -3.83
C ILE A 210 -26.32 -8.53 -2.61
N ILE A 211 -25.98 -8.09 -1.41
CA ILE A 211 -26.39 -8.70 -0.14
C ILE A 211 -27.92 -8.58 0.02
N LEU A 212 -28.48 -7.41 -0.28
CA LEU A 212 -29.92 -7.17 -0.20
C LEU A 212 -30.70 -8.01 -1.22
N MET A 213 -30.19 -8.14 -2.44
CA MET A 213 -30.76 -8.99 -3.47
C MET A 213 -30.71 -10.49 -3.08
N GLY A 214 -29.54 -10.92 -2.55
CA GLY A 214 -29.38 -12.30 -2.05
C GLY A 214 -30.31 -12.62 -0.89
N THR A 215 -30.43 -11.74 0.09
CA THR A 215 -31.35 -11.89 1.23
C THR A 215 -32.83 -11.77 0.80
N GLY A 216 -33.12 -10.88 -0.13
CA GLY A 216 -34.46 -10.74 -0.74
C GLY A 216 -34.90 -12.01 -1.46
N LEU A 217 -34.04 -12.62 -2.28
CA LEU A 217 -34.33 -13.91 -2.96
C LEU A 217 -34.53 -15.05 -1.97
N LEU A 218 -33.71 -15.13 -0.91
CA LEU A 218 -33.90 -16.14 0.15
C LEU A 218 -35.23 -15.93 0.89
N GLY A 219 -35.60 -14.68 1.15
CA GLY A 219 -36.91 -14.34 1.72
C GLY A 219 -38.08 -14.83 0.86
N ILE A 220 -38.06 -14.50 -0.43
CA ILE A 220 -39.10 -14.93 -1.39
C ILE A 220 -39.18 -16.46 -1.49
N ALA A 221 -38.02 -17.15 -1.57
CA ALA A 221 -37.96 -18.61 -1.60
C ALA A 221 -38.51 -19.25 -0.30
N GLY A 222 -38.26 -18.63 0.85
CA GLY A 222 -38.78 -19.07 2.15
C GLY A 222 -40.33 -18.92 2.25
N PHE A 223 -40.84 -17.79 1.80
CA PHE A 223 -42.29 -17.55 1.77
C PHE A 223 -43.02 -18.43 0.74
N GLY A 224 -42.43 -18.68 -0.43
CA GLY A 224 -42.97 -19.54 -1.47
C GLY A 224 -43.18 -20.99 -0.99
N ARG A 225 -42.20 -21.54 -0.25
CA ARG A 225 -42.31 -22.89 0.33
C ARG A 225 -43.43 -23.02 1.35
N LYS A 226 -43.74 -22.01 2.13
CA LYS A 226 -44.86 -22.04 3.10
C LYS A 226 -46.21 -22.01 2.42
N LYS A 227 -46.38 -21.31 1.31
CA LYS A 227 -47.64 -21.31 0.52
C LYS A 227 -47.89 -22.64 -0.19
N LEU A 228 -46.86 -23.23 -0.78
CA LEU A 228 -46.98 -24.54 -1.46
C LEU A 228 -47.35 -25.65 -0.47
N LYS A 229 -46.77 -25.71 0.74
CA LYS A 229 -47.16 -26.69 1.76
C LYS A 229 -48.63 -26.55 2.19
N LYS A 230 -49.19 -25.34 2.31
CA LYS A 230 -50.61 -25.15 2.64
C LYS A 230 -51.54 -25.60 1.52
N PHE A 231 -51.13 -25.45 0.27
CA PHE A 231 -51.94 -25.87 -0.88
C PHE A 231 -52.05 -27.41 -1.01
N TYR A 232 -50.96 -28.13 -0.71
CA TYR A 232 -50.94 -29.60 -0.72
C TYR A 232 -51.71 -30.25 0.46
N MET A 233 -51.81 -29.56 1.61
CA MET A 233 -52.55 -30.07 2.78
C MET A 233 -54.08 -29.75 2.73
N ALA A 234 -54.51 -28.86 1.84
CA ALA A 234 -55.92 -28.50 1.71
C ALA A 234 -56.67 -29.31 0.65
N ASN A 235 -55.98 -30.08 -0.19
CA ASN A 235 -56.54 -30.85 -1.31
C ASN A 235 -56.18 -32.36 -1.25
N GLY A 236 -55.77 -32.88 -0.12
CA GLY A 236 -55.60 -34.29 0.24
C GLY A 236 -56.51 -34.59 1.41
#